data_ce2d975c8bce5b26c559a645341e3a59
#
_entry.id   ce2d975c8bce5b26c559a645341e3a59
#
_cell.length_a   1.000
_cell.length_b   1.000
_cell.length_c   1.000
_cell.angle_alpha   90.00
_cell.angle_beta   90.00
_cell.angle_gamma   90.00
#
_symmetry.space_group_name_H-M   'P 1'
#
loop_
_entity.id
_entity.type
_entity.pdbx_description
1 polymer ?
#
loop_
_entity_poly.entity_id
_entity_poly.type
_entity_poly.pdbx_seq_one_letter_code
_entity_poly.pdbx_strand_id
1 'polypeptide(L)'
;GGLRKKMPITYMTSLLGTLALIGFPGFAGFYSKDMIIEAVHYSDLPFAGWAYFAVVLGVFITAFYSLRLLFLVFHGESRVDSHTEEHLHETAPSITVPLVLLAIPSVVIGYFTIEPMLFGGWLENAITIDSSHHAVDKLKSHFHSAFALITHSVVTLPFWMMIGGGITAWVFCLYRTDWAETIQSKLKR
;
A
#
# COMPACT_ATOMS: atom_id res chain seq x y z
N GLY A 1 -1.13 -20.82 5.66
CA GLY A 1 -0.08 -20.18 6.46
C GLY A 1 1.29 -20.83 6.25
N GLY A 2 2.34 -20.14 6.75
CA GLY A 2 3.69 -20.73 6.83
C GLY A 2 4.50 -20.81 5.54
N LEU A 3 3.98 -20.34 4.40
CA LEU A 3 4.62 -20.54 3.09
C LEU A 3 5.92 -19.78 2.87
N ARG A 4 6.27 -18.80 3.72
CA ARG A 4 7.47 -17.95 3.55
C ARG A 4 8.78 -18.73 3.45
N LYS A 5 8.88 -19.91 4.08
CA LYS A 5 10.09 -20.74 4.06
C LYS A 5 10.16 -21.63 2.82
N LYS A 6 9.03 -22.01 2.28
CA LYS A 6 8.90 -22.88 1.10
C LYS A 6 8.96 -22.10 -0.21
N MET A 7 8.49 -20.83 -0.20
CA MET A 7 8.39 -19.95 -1.36
C MET A 7 8.98 -18.58 -1.06
N PRO A 8 10.31 -18.46 -0.85
CA PRO A 8 10.93 -17.22 -0.40
C PRO A 8 10.91 -16.11 -1.44
N ILE A 9 11.03 -16.41 -2.73
CA ILE A 9 11.01 -15.39 -3.80
C ILE A 9 9.58 -14.84 -3.93
N THR A 10 8.59 -15.72 -3.98
CA THR A 10 7.17 -15.33 -4.01
C THR A 10 6.80 -14.53 -2.77
N TYR A 11 7.31 -14.90 -1.58
CA TYR A 11 7.08 -14.13 -0.35
C TYR A 11 7.67 -12.72 -0.44
N MET A 12 8.94 -12.59 -0.83
CA MET A 12 9.62 -11.30 -0.90
C MET A 12 8.96 -10.36 -1.92
N THR A 13 8.64 -10.86 -3.10
CA THR A 13 7.96 -10.05 -4.13
C THR A 13 6.54 -9.66 -3.71
N SER A 14 5.80 -10.55 -3.05
CA SER A 14 4.49 -10.25 -2.47
C SER A 14 4.58 -9.21 -1.33
N LEU A 15 5.62 -9.29 -0.49
CA LEU A 15 5.87 -8.31 0.56
C LEU A 15 6.16 -6.92 -0.05
N LEU A 16 7.07 -6.84 -1.03
CA LEU A 16 7.39 -5.58 -1.71
C LEU A 16 6.17 -4.97 -2.40
N GLY A 17 5.39 -5.80 -3.11
CA GLY A 17 4.13 -5.39 -3.73
C GLY A 17 3.09 -4.92 -2.70
N THR A 18 2.99 -5.60 -1.57
CA THR A 18 2.10 -5.20 -0.47
C THR A 18 2.52 -3.87 0.12
N LEU A 19 3.82 -3.65 0.38
CA LEU A 19 4.34 -2.38 0.88
C LEU A 19 4.08 -1.23 -0.11
N ALA A 20 4.26 -1.47 -1.41
CA ALA A 20 3.91 -0.50 -2.44
C ALA A 20 2.40 -0.21 -2.45
N LEU A 21 1.55 -1.24 -2.36
CA LEU A 21 0.10 -1.10 -2.39
C LEU A 21 -0.45 -0.31 -1.19
N ILE A 22 0.04 -0.57 0.01
CA ILE A 22 -0.42 0.15 1.21
C ILE A 22 0.10 1.60 1.27
N GLY A 23 1.05 1.96 0.41
CA GLY A 23 1.68 3.28 0.38
C GLY A 23 2.74 3.45 1.47
N PHE A 24 3.57 2.42 1.71
CA PHE A 24 4.68 2.53 2.64
C PHE A 24 5.70 3.55 2.13
N PRO A 25 6.19 4.47 2.98
CA PRO A 25 7.09 5.54 2.57
C PRO A 25 8.31 5.03 1.78
N GLY A 26 8.59 5.67 0.65
CA GLY A 26 9.68 5.31 -0.26
C GLY A 26 9.31 4.34 -1.38
N PHE A 27 8.17 3.66 -1.32
CA PHE A 27 7.67 2.80 -2.39
C PHE A 27 6.87 3.61 -3.43
N ALA A 28 6.76 3.09 -4.65
CA ALA A 28 6.09 3.79 -5.75
C ALA A 28 4.63 4.17 -5.42
N GLY A 29 3.89 3.28 -4.77
CA GLY A 29 2.51 3.54 -4.35
C GLY A 29 2.37 4.62 -3.28
N PHE A 30 3.40 4.86 -2.47
CA PHE A 30 3.43 5.97 -1.53
C PHE A 30 3.35 7.32 -2.27
N TYR A 31 4.25 7.55 -3.22
CA TYR A 31 4.31 8.83 -3.93
C TYR A 31 3.00 9.17 -4.65
N SER A 32 2.38 8.20 -5.33
CA SER A 32 1.10 8.43 -6.01
C SER A 32 -0.05 8.64 -5.04
N LYS A 33 -0.15 7.81 -4.02
CA LYS A 33 -1.26 7.85 -3.04
C LYS A 33 -1.21 9.10 -2.18
N ASP A 34 -0.02 9.48 -1.70
CA ASP A 34 0.18 10.65 -0.85
C ASP A 34 -0.19 11.93 -1.62
N MET A 35 0.25 12.06 -2.87
CA MET A 35 -0.12 13.19 -3.73
C MET A 35 -1.62 13.28 -4.00
N ILE A 36 -2.31 12.15 -4.18
CA ILE A 36 -3.76 12.14 -4.34
C ILE A 36 -4.45 12.61 -3.06
N ILE A 37 -4.01 12.13 -1.89
CA ILE A 37 -4.58 12.50 -0.59
C ILE A 37 -4.36 13.99 -0.32
N GLU A 38 -3.16 14.50 -0.59
CA GLU A 38 -2.86 15.93 -0.45
C GLU A 38 -3.66 16.79 -1.45
N ALA A 39 -3.81 16.33 -2.70
CA ALA A 39 -4.64 17.03 -3.69
C ALA A 39 -6.10 17.17 -3.21
N VAL A 40 -6.66 16.11 -2.63
CA VAL A 40 -8.00 16.15 -2.04
C VAL A 40 -8.04 17.08 -0.82
N HIS A 41 -7.01 17.10 0.00
CA HIS A 41 -6.90 17.97 1.17
C HIS A 41 -6.87 19.46 0.78
N TYR A 42 -6.14 19.79 -0.28
CA TYR A 42 -6.02 21.16 -0.79
C TYR A 42 -7.17 21.59 -1.72
N SER A 43 -8.12 20.71 -2.00
CA SER A 43 -9.24 20.99 -2.88
C SER A 43 -10.22 21.95 -2.21
N ASP A 44 -10.62 22.99 -2.94
CA ASP A 44 -11.63 23.96 -2.53
C ASP A 44 -13.06 23.56 -2.97
N LEU A 45 -13.24 22.32 -3.49
CA LEU A 45 -14.53 21.82 -3.96
C LEU A 45 -15.49 21.50 -2.81
N PRO A 46 -16.82 21.64 -3.04
CA PRO A 46 -17.81 21.17 -2.09
C PRO A 46 -17.58 19.68 -1.73
N PHE A 47 -17.71 19.34 -0.45
CA PHE A 47 -17.50 17.98 0.06
C PHE A 47 -16.05 17.46 0.04
N ALA A 48 -15.03 18.29 -0.26
CA ALA A 48 -13.62 17.88 -0.19
C ALA A 48 -13.25 17.27 1.17
N GLY A 49 -13.79 17.79 2.28
CA GLY A 49 -13.58 17.23 3.62
C GLY A 49 -14.11 15.79 3.78
N TRP A 50 -15.26 15.46 3.19
CA TRP A 50 -15.79 14.10 3.18
C TRP A 50 -14.96 13.18 2.28
N ALA A 51 -14.51 13.68 1.13
CA ALA A 51 -13.60 12.93 0.24
C ALA A 51 -12.27 12.65 0.95
N TYR A 52 -11.69 13.64 1.64
CA TYR A 52 -10.48 13.45 2.43
C TYR A 52 -10.67 12.39 3.53
N PHE A 53 -11.75 12.46 4.31
CA PHE A 53 -12.06 11.43 5.30
C PHE A 53 -12.16 10.04 4.68
N ALA A 54 -12.85 9.90 3.54
CA ALA A 54 -13.04 8.62 2.86
C ALA A 54 -11.71 8.05 2.35
N VAL A 55 -10.83 8.86 1.74
CA VAL A 55 -9.54 8.37 1.25
C VAL A 55 -8.60 8.00 2.39
N VAL A 56 -8.59 8.76 3.49
CA VAL A 56 -7.78 8.45 4.69
C VAL A 56 -8.27 7.17 5.37
N LEU A 57 -9.58 6.98 5.50
CA LEU A 57 -10.15 5.71 5.97
C LEU A 57 -9.80 4.56 5.02
N GLY A 58 -9.80 4.81 3.71
CA GLY A 58 -9.38 3.87 2.69
C GLY A 58 -7.93 3.41 2.86
N VAL A 59 -7.03 4.27 3.34
CA VAL A 59 -5.64 3.89 3.67
C VAL A 59 -5.60 2.83 4.77
N PHE A 60 -6.35 3.03 5.86
CA PHE A 60 -6.45 2.06 6.94
C PHE A 60 -6.98 0.71 6.45
N ILE A 61 -8.10 0.73 5.70
CA ILE A 61 -8.74 -0.49 5.18
C ILE A 61 -7.79 -1.22 4.23
N THR A 62 -7.09 -0.48 3.34
CA THR A 62 -6.14 -1.05 2.39
C THR A 62 -4.98 -1.73 3.12
N ALA A 63 -4.40 -1.08 4.11
CA ALA A 63 -3.34 -1.66 4.92
C ALA A 63 -3.81 -2.93 5.65
N PHE A 64 -5.01 -2.87 6.24
CA PHE A 64 -5.58 -4.01 6.96
C PHE A 64 -5.77 -5.22 6.04
N TYR A 65 -6.49 -5.10 4.91
CA TYR A 65 -6.78 -6.28 4.09
C TYR A 65 -5.54 -6.82 3.37
N SER A 66 -4.62 -5.94 2.95
CA SER A 66 -3.41 -6.35 2.23
C SER A 66 -2.44 -7.11 3.15
N LEU A 67 -2.19 -6.58 4.35
CA LEU A 67 -1.36 -7.27 5.33
C LEU A 67 -2.05 -8.52 5.89
N ARG A 68 -3.39 -8.52 6.04
CA ARG A 68 -4.13 -9.72 6.39
C ARG A 68 -3.90 -10.83 5.37
N LEU A 69 -3.96 -10.52 4.07
CA LEU A 69 -3.67 -11.48 3.00
C LEU A 69 -2.25 -12.04 3.16
N LEU A 70 -1.25 -11.16 3.31
CA LEU A 70 0.16 -11.54 3.47
C LEU A 70 0.36 -12.45 4.69
N PHE A 71 -0.22 -12.11 5.83
CA PHE A 71 -0.10 -12.87 7.06
C PHE A 71 -0.76 -14.25 6.95
N LEU A 72 -1.95 -14.33 6.40
CA LEU A 72 -2.68 -15.60 6.25
C LEU A 72 -2.03 -16.57 5.27
N VAL A 73 -1.32 -16.07 4.25
CA VAL A 73 -0.65 -16.90 3.25
C VAL A 73 0.74 -17.32 3.73
N PHE A 74 1.54 -16.37 4.17
CA PHE A 74 2.98 -16.61 4.38
C PHE A 74 3.37 -16.80 5.83
N HIS A 75 2.58 -16.32 6.78
CA HIS A 75 2.86 -16.40 8.21
C HIS A 75 1.88 -17.35 8.92
N GLY A 76 2.10 -17.53 10.23
CA GLY A 76 1.32 -18.45 11.05
C GLY A 76 1.67 -19.92 10.78
N GLU A 77 0.84 -20.80 11.32
CA GLU A 77 1.00 -22.25 11.16
C GLU A 77 0.54 -22.73 9.77
N SER A 78 1.22 -23.75 9.26
CA SER A 78 0.80 -24.43 8.02
C SER A 78 -0.55 -25.10 8.23
N ARG A 79 -1.47 -24.88 7.30
CA ARG A 79 -2.80 -25.54 7.26
C ARG A 79 -2.91 -26.52 6.11
N VAL A 80 -1.78 -26.85 5.51
CA VAL A 80 -1.68 -27.80 4.42
C VAL A 80 -1.45 -29.18 5.00
N ASP A 81 -2.03 -30.21 4.40
CA ASP A 81 -1.78 -31.59 4.77
C ASP A 81 -0.33 -31.98 4.50
N SER A 82 0.19 -32.94 5.28
CA SER A 82 1.61 -33.34 5.24
C SER A 82 2.06 -33.83 3.87
N HIS A 83 1.20 -34.50 3.12
CA HIS A 83 1.53 -34.96 1.77
C HIS A 83 1.74 -33.77 0.80
N THR A 84 0.86 -32.77 0.85
CA THR A 84 1.02 -31.56 0.03
C THR A 84 2.21 -30.71 0.50
N GLU A 85 2.49 -30.66 1.80
CA GLU A 85 3.60 -29.88 2.35
C GLU A 85 4.98 -30.38 1.88
N GLU A 86 5.15 -31.67 1.68
CA GLU A 86 6.39 -32.27 1.13
C GLU A 86 6.67 -31.84 -0.30
N HIS A 87 5.63 -31.57 -1.09
CA HIS A 87 5.72 -31.13 -2.48
C HIS A 87 5.70 -29.62 -2.68
N LEU A 88 5.55 -28.85 -1.59
CA LEU A 88 5.58 -27.39 -1.64
C LEU A 88 7.03 -26.89 -1.86
N HIS A 89 7.23 -26.26 -2.98
CA HIS A 89 8.47 -25.59 -3.37
C HIS A 89 8.20 -24.26 -4.06
N GLU A 90 9.26 -23.50 -4.32
CA GLU A 90 9.14 -22.24 -5.07
C GLU A 90 8.56 -22.48 -6.47
N THR A 91 7.80 -21.48 -6.96
CA THR A 91 7.20 -21.54 -8.28
C THR A 91 8.24 -21.50 -9.40
N ALA A 92 7.85 -21.99 -10.59
CA ALA A 92 8.73 -22.02 -11.75
C ALA A 92 9.25 -20.62 -12.13
N PRO A 93 10.44 -20.51 -12.78
CA PRO A 93 10.99 -19.23 -13.23
C PRO A 93 10.07 -18.40 -14.11
N SER A 94 9.18 -19.03 -14.85
CA SER A 94 8.14 -18.37 -15.66
C SER A 94 7.18 -17.49 -14.84
N ILE A 95 7.08 -17.74 -13.53
CA ILE A 95 6.25 -16.96 -12.59
C ILE A 95 7.15 -16.04 -11.75
N THR A 96 8.26 -16.55 -11.21
CA THR A 96 9.13 -15.76 -10.33
C THR A 96 9.86 -14.64 -11.04
N VAL A 97 10.27 -14.82 -12.30
CA VAL A 97 10.95 -13.76 -13.07
C VAL A 97 10.02 -12.53 -13.28
N PRO A 98 8.79 -12.67 -13.78
CA PRO A 98 7.86 -11.52 -13.85
C PRO A 98 7.60 -10.85 -12.49
N LEU A 99 7.47 -11.63 -11.41
CA LEU A 99 7.26 -11.08 -10.07
C LEU A 99 8.44 -10.21 -9.63
N VAL A 100 9.68 -10.66 -9.86
CA VAL A 100 10.88 -9.87 -9.53
C VAL A 100 10.96 -8.63 -10.41
N LEU A 101 10.68 -8.75 -11.72
CA LEU A 101 10.68 -7.61 -12.64
C LEU A 101 9.66 -6.54 -12.27
N LEU A 102 8.52 -6.92 -11.69
CA LEU A 102 7.52 -5.97 -11.19
C LEU A 102 7.88 -5.41 -9.80
N ALA A 103 8.51 -6.21 -8.95
CA ALA A 103 8.91 -5.78 -7.61
C ALA A 103 9.96 -4.67 -7.63
N ILE A 104 10.93 -4.72 -8.56
CA ILE A 104 11.98 -3.71 -8.68
C ILE A 104 11.39 -2.30 -8.91
N PRO A 105 10.60 -2.05 -9.97
CA PRO A 105 10.00 -0.73 -10.17
C PRO A 105 9.03 -0.34 -9.05
N SER A 106 8.34 -1.27 -8.41
CA SER A 106 7.48 -0.98 -7.26
C SER A 106 8.23 -0.33 -6.09
N VAL A 107 9.54 -0.57 -5.99
CA VAL A 107 10.38 0.10 -4.98
C VAL A 107 10.93 1.43 -5.49
N VAL A 108 11.43 1.50 -6.74
CA VAL A 108 12.28 2.62 -7.13
C VAL A 108 11.61 3.66 -8.02
N ILE A 109 10.62 3.27 -8.85
CA ILE A 109 10.13 4.13 -9.94
C ILE A 109 9.49 5.42 -9.42
N GLY A 110 8.76 5.36 -8.30
CA GLY A 110 8.06 6.51 -7.74
C GLY A 110 9.01 7.65 -7.36
N TYR A 111 10.17 7.30 -6.80
CA TYR A 111 11.17 8.30 -6.44
C TYR A 111 11.68 9.11 -7.66
N PHE A 112 11.89 8.43 -8.80
CA PHE A 112 12.43 9.06 -10.00
C PHE A 112 11.36 9.75 -10.86
N THR A 113 10.10 9.33 -10.75
CA THR A 113 9.05 9.79 -11.68
C THR A 113 8.09 10.81 -11.07
N ILE A 114 8.01 10.92 -9.73
CA ILE A 114 7.03 11.80 -9.08
C ILE A 114 7.13 13.26 -9.55
N GLU A 115 8.31 13.82 -9.55
CA GLU A 115 8.54 15.22 -9.93
C GLU A 115 8.28 15.47 -11.43
N PRO A 116 8.89 14.71 -12.39
CA PRO A 116 8.63 14.94 -13.80
C PRO A 116 7.19 14.62 -14.23
N MET A 117 6.49 13.71 -13.55
CA MET A 117 5.09 13.43 -13.88
C MET A 117 4.13 14.51 -13.39
N LEU A 118 4.33 15.05 -12.18
CA LEU A 118 3.41 16.05 -11.62
C LEU A 118 3.75 17.47 -12.02
N PHE A 119 5.05 17.81 -12.13
CA PHE A 119 5.51 19.18 -12.27
C PHE A 119 6.45 19.40 -13.46
N GLY A 120 6.93 18.34 -14.10
CA GLY A 120 7.95 18.38 -15.15
C GLY A 120 7.42 18.32 -16.59
N GLY A 121 6.12 18.48 -16.79
CA GLY A 121 5.54 18.60 -18.13
C GLY A 121 5.35 17.29 -18.91
N TRP A 122 5.61 16.11 -18.35
CA TRP A 122 5.38 14.85 -19.06
C TRP A 122 3.95 14.65 -19.55
N LEU A 123 2.99 15.17 -18.78
CA LEU A 123 1.56 15.05 -19.07
C LEU A 123 0.94 16.36 -19.57
N GLU A 124 1.71 17.41 -19.77
CA GLU A 124 1.24 18.77 -20.11
C GLU A 124 0.43 18.80 -21.42
N ASN A 125 0.80 17.95 -22.39
CA ASN A 125 0.07 17.83 -23.66
C ASN A 125 -1.17 16.93 -23.59
N ALA A 126 -1.32 16.15 -22.50
CA ALA A 126 -2.41 15.20 -22.33
C ALA A 126 -3.44 15.67 -21.30
N ILE A 127 -3.01 16.45 -20.31
CA ILE A 127 -3.85 16.94 -19.21
C ILE A 127 -3.76 18.44 -19.13
N THR A 128 -4.88 19.12 -19.38
CA THR A 128 -5.02 20.56 -19.15
C THR A 128 -5.70 20.81 -17.80
N ILE A 129 -5.06 21.59 -16.95
CA ILE A 129 -5.60 21.97 -15.65
C ILE A 129 -6.21 23.36 -15.79
N ASP A 130 -7.50 23.48 -15.45
CA ASP A 130 -8.17 24.77 -15.45
C ASP A 130 -7.58 25.69 -14.39
N SER A 131 -7.35 26.94 -14.73
CA SER A 131 -6.75 27.95 -13.85
C SER A 131 -7.59 28.29 -12.59
N SER A 132 -8.85 27.86 -12.55
CA SER A 132 -9.70 27.98 -11.36
C SER A 132 -9.37 26.94 -10.27
N HIS A 133 -8.58 25.89 -10.59
CA HIS A 133 -8.21 24.85 -9.64
C HIS A 133 -6.83 25.06 -9.06
N HIS A 134 -6.75 25.54 -7.84
CA HIS A 134 -5.49 25.88 -7.16
C HIS A 134 -4.83 24.71 -6.41
N ALA A 135 -5.41 23.51 -6.41
CA ALA A 135 -4.87 22.36 -5.66
C ALA A 135 -3.47 21.97 -6.13
N VAL A 136 -3.20 21.98 -7.45
CA VAL A 136 -1.88 21.65 -8.00
C VAL A 136 -0.83 22.71 -7.68
N ASP A 137 -1.20 23.99 -7.70
CA ASP A 137 -0.30 25.09 -7.31
C ASP A 137 0.06 25.00 -5.83
N LYS A 138 -0.90 24.69 -4.97
CA LYS A 138 -0.67 24.43 -3.54
C LYS A 138 0.24 23.22 -3.34
N LEU A 139 0.01 22.11 -4.04
CA LEU A 139 0.89 20.93 -4.02
C LEU A 139 2.32 21.28 -4.44
N LYS A 140 2.48 22.03 -5.55
CA LYS A 140 3.79 22.44 -6.05
C LYS A 140 4.54 23.31 -5.05
N SER A 141 3.84 24.21 -4.35
CA SER A 141 4.46 25.08 -3.33
C SER A 141 4.95 24.34 -2.09
N HIS A 142 4.35 23.17 -1.77
CA HIS A 142 4.74 22.32 -0.65
C HIS A 142 5.70 21.18 -1.06
N PHE A 143 5.83 20.91 -2.36
CA PHE A 143 6.75 19.88 -2.85
C PHE A 143 8.19 20.40 -2.86
N HIS A 144 9.06 19.84 -2.05
CA HIS A 144 10.47 20.19 -1.98
C HIS A 144 11.36 19.15 -2.69
N SER A 145 11.10 17.87 -2.43
CA SER A 145 11.79 16.76 -3.10
C SER A 145 11.09 15.45 -2.76
N ALA A 146 11.35 14.41 -3.57
CA ALA A 146 10.85 13.06 -3.28
C ALA A 146 11.31 12.53 -1.92
N PHE A 147 12.52 12.89 -1.47
CA PHE A 147 13.03 12.50 -0.14
C PHE A 147 12.33 13.27 0.99
N ALA A 148 12.06 14.56 0.79
CA ALA A 148 11.34 15.36 1.78
C ALA A 148 9.94 14.84 2.05
N LEU A 149 9.25 14.30 1.03
CA LEU A 149 7.96 13.64 1.20
C LEU A 149 8.03 12.45 2.16
N ILE A 150 9.07 11.61 2.04
CA ILE A 150 9.26 10.46 2.95
C ILE A 150 9.39 10.92 4.40
N THR A 151 10.20 11.92 4.66
CA THR A 151 10.43 12.42 6.02
C THR A 151 9.21 13.13 6.59
N HIS A 152 8.48 13.87 5.76
CA HIS A 152 7.25 14.56 6.15
C HIS A 152 6.11 13.57 6.43
N SER A 153 6.04 12.47 5.69
CA SER A 153 4.92 11.51 5.80
C SER A 153 4.73 10.97 7.23
N VAL A 154 5.81 10.82 8.01
CA VAL A 154 5.77 10.24 9.36
C VAL A 154 4.89 11.05 10.33
N VAL A 155 4.70 12.34 10.07
CA VAL A 155 3.84 13.20 10.90
C VAL A 155 2.41 13.32 10.37
N THR A 156 2.11 12.71 9.21
CA THR A 156 0.79 12.81 8.56
C THR A 156 -0.20 11.77 9.07
N LEU A 157 -1.48 12.11 9.06
CA LEU A 157 -2.56 11.21 9.45
C LEU A 157 -2.61 9.93 8.59
N PRO A 158 -2.47 9.98 7.25
CA PRO A 158 -2.44 8.77 6.41
C PRO A 158 -1.39 7.74 6.83
N PHE A 159 -0.20 8.18 7.23
CA PHE A 159 0.85 7.29 7.73
C PHE A 159 0.39 6.51 8.96
N TRP A 160 -0.18 7.19 9.95
CA TRP A 160 -0.65 6.53 11.17
C TRP A 160 -1.86 5.64 10.93
N MET A 161 -2.71 5.98 9.98
CA MET A 161 -3.82 5.10 9.54
C MET A 161 -3.30 3.83 8.87
N MET A 162 -2.25 3.93 8.05
CA MET A 162 -1.58 2.77 7.46
C MET A 162 -0.99 1.86 8.54
N ILE A 163 -0.25 2.42 9.50
CA ILE A 163 0.32 1.67 10.63
C ILE A 163 -0.80 1.02 11.47
N GLY A 164 -1.86 1.77 11.78
CA GLY A 164 -3.02 1.27 12.53
C GLY A 164 -3.71 0.09 11.84
N GLY A 165 -3.91 0.18 10.52
CA GLY A 165 -4.43 -0.92 9.70
C GLY A 165 -3.54 -2.16 9.75
N GLY A 166 -2.22 -1.96 9.66
CA GLY A 166 -1.23 -3.02 9.75
C GLY A 166 -1.19 -3.71 11.11
N ILE A 167 -1.18 -2.94 12.20
CA ILE A 167 -1.23 -3.48 13.57
C ILE A 167 -2.52 -4.26 13.79
N THR A 168 -3.66 -3.73 13.33
CA THR A 168 -4.94 -4.42 13.43
C THR A 168 -4.90 -5.76 12.69
N ALA A 169 -4.36 -5.80 11.46
CA ALA A 169 -4.19 -7.05 10.71
C ALA A 169 -3.30 -8.05 11.46
N TRP A 170 -2.18 -7.58 12.03
CA TRP A 170 -1.26 -8.42 12.80
C TRP A 170 -1.95 -9.01 14.03
N VAL A 171 -2.67 -8.19 14.80
CA VAL A 171 -3.38 -8.65 16.02
C VAL A 171 -4.41 -9.72 15.67
N PHE A 172 -5.27 -9.48 14.67
CA PHE A 172 -6.35 -10.41 14.33
C PHE A 172 -5.88 -11.68 13.61
N CYS A 173 -4.75 -11.63 12.90
CA CYS A 173 -4.31 -12.77 12.08
C CYS A 173 -3.22 -13.61 12.72
N LEU A 174 -2.41 -13.04 13.63
CA LEU A 174 -1.26 -13.74 14.22
C LEU A 174 -1.27 -13.78 15.74
N TYR A 175 -1.76 -12.75 16.41
CA TYR A 175 -1.68 -12.68 17.87
C TYR A 175 -2.96 -13.16 18.58
N ARG A 176 -4.15 -12.76 18.11
CA ARG A 176 -5.46 -13.08 18.70
C ARG A 176 -6.42 -13.61 17.63
N THR A 177 -6.11 -14.76 17.08
CA THR A 177 -6.97 -15.43 16.08
C THR A 177 -8.34 -15.82 16.65
N ASP A 178 -8.43 -16.07 17.96
CA ASP A 178 -9.66 -16.33 18.70
C ASP A 178 -10.70 -15.20 18.59
N TRP A 179 -10.24 -13.94 18.49
CA TRP A 179 -11.14 -12.80 18.34
C TRP A 179 -11.85 -12.79 16.97
N ALA A 180 -11.11 -13.15 15.92
CA ALA A 180 -11.71 -13.26 14.58
C ALA A 180 -12.82 -14.33 14.54
N GLU A 181 -12.60 -15.49 15.17
CA GLU A 181 -13.58 -16.56 15.27
C GLU A 181 -14.80 -16.16 16.12
N THR A 182 -14.58 -15.45 17.22
CA THR A 182 -15.64 -14.94 18.10
C THR A 182 -16.54 -13.95 17.36
N ILE A 183 -15.96 -13.00 16.61
CA ILE A 183 -16.71 -12.03 15.81
C ILE A 183 -17.51 -12.75 14.72
N GLN A 184 -16.89 -13.69 14.02
CA GLN A 184 -17.56 -14.48 12.98
C GLN A 184 -18.74 -15.28 13.52
N SER A 185 -18.60 -15.87 14.70
CA SER A 185 -19.69 -16.65 15.35
C SER A 185 -20.87 -15.76 15.74
N LYS A 186 -20.62 -14.51 16.17
CA LYS A 186 -21.66 -13.53 16.52
C LYS A 186 -22.38 -12.97 15.29
N LEU A 187 -21.68 -12.83 14.16
CA LEU A 187 -22.27 -12.31 12.92
C LEU A 187 -23.08 -13.37 12.14
N LYS A 188 -22.88 -14.67 12.44
CA LYS A 188 -23.65 -15.77 11.85
C LYS A 188 -24.98 -16.06 12.57
N ARG A 189 -25.26 -15.38 13.68
CA ARG A 189 -26.54 -15.41 14.39
C ARG A 189 -27.43 -14.26 13.99
#